data_b8b8356266da0d3aeae6230102e5ccf3
#
_entry.id   b8b8356266da0d3aeae6230102e5ccf3
#
_cell.length_a   1.000
_cell.length_b   1.000
_cell.length_c   1.000
_cell.angle_alpha   90.00
_cell.angle_beta   90.00
_cell.angle_gamma   90.00
#
_symmetry.space_group_name_H-M   'P 1'
#
loop_
_entity.id
_entity.type
_entity.pdbx_description
1 polymer ?
#
loop_
_entity_poly.entity_id
_entity_poly.type
_entity_poly.pdbx_seq_one_letter_code
_entity_poly.pdbx_strand_id
1 'polypeptide(L)'
;MKKSISVIAIILSMVMVLASCGTNQNGKDEEPVSTPDPELVKNTVNATIELEDGDEIMLELYPDLAPDTVENFVELAEDGFYDGTIFHRVIEDFMIQGGGYDENLKEQKTESIKGEFAKNGFENTLSHTRGVISMARAQDYDSATSQFFIVQNDATYLDGQYAAFGKVTEGIEVVDEIAETPTDMQDKPIEDQIIKTIRLV
;
A
#
# COMPACT_ATOMS: atom_id res chain seq x y z
N MET A 1 -15.38 -7.74 -83.73
CA MET A 1 -14.69 -6.49 -84.02
C MET A 1 -13.98 -6.06 -82.73
N LYS A 2 -12.71 -5.75 -82.86
CA LYS A 2 -11.68 -5.41 -81.84
C LYS A 2 -12.02 -4.19 -81.04
N LYS A 3 -11.63 -4.12 -79.75
CA LYS A 3 -10.83 -3.06 -79.19
C LYS A 3 -10.22 -3.44 -77.83
N SER A 4 -8.92 -3.42 -77.84
CA SER A 4 -7.98 -3.54 -76.77
C SER A 4 -7.99 -2.27 -75.91
N ILE A 5 -7.95 -2.42 -74.58
CA ILE A 5 -7.58 -1.29 -73.67
C ILE A 5 -6.57 -1.83 -72.66
N SER A 6 -5.36 -1.26 -72.74
CA SER A 6 -4.24 -1.46 -71.83
C SER A 6 -4.58 -1.01 -70.42
N VAL A 7 -4.18 -1.79 -69.45
CA VAL A 7 -4.16 -1.41 -68.02
C VAL A 7 -2.70 -1.32 -67.62
N ILE A 8 -2.33 -0.12 -67.22
CA ILE A 8 -1.02 0.24 -66.64
C ILE A 8 -0.94 -0.27 -65.21
N ALA A 9 -0.01 -1.17 -64.97
CA ALA A 9 0.31 -1.66 -63.66
C ALA A 9 1.21 -0.66 -62.94
N ILE A 10 0.74 -0.08 -61.83
CA ILE A 10 1.57 0.65 -60.88
C ILE A 10 2.01 -0.32 -59.79
N ILE A 11 3.31 -0.63 -59.80
CA ILE A 11 3.96 -1.42 -58.77
C ILE A 11 4.32 -0.48 -57.62
N LEU A 12 3.60 -0.60 -56.49
CA LEU A 12 3.97 0.03 -55.26
C LEU A 12 4.79 -0.94 -54.40
N SER A 13 6.07 -0.69 -54.31
CA SER A 13 7.02 -1.48 -53.54
C SER A 13 6.82 -1.24 -52.05
N MET A 14 6.26 -2.20 -51.34
CA MET A 14 6.12 -2.22 -49.87
C MET A 14 7.41 -2.83 -49.29
N VAL A 15 8.22 -1.96 -48.69
CA VAL A 15 9.40 -2.39 -47.92
C VAL A 15 8.91 -2.98 -46.60
N MET A 16 9.00 -4.32 -46.44
CA MET A 16 8.85 -5.01 -45.17
C MET A 16 10.13 -4.85 -44.36
N VAL A 17 10.08 -4.05 -43.31
CA VAL A 17 11.09 -4.09 -42.26
C VAL A 17 10.69 -5.19 -41.28
N LEU A 18 11.39 -6.33 -41.38
CA LEU A 18 11.34 -7.39 -40.38
C LEU A 18 12.17 -6.94 -39.16
N ALA A 19 11.49 -6.36 -38.14
CA ALA A 19 12.08 -6.23 -36.82
C ALA A 19 11.83 -7.54 -36.06
N SER A 20 12.83 -8.41 -36.04
CA SER A 20 12.92 -9.53 -35.13
C SER A 20 13.29 -8.97 -33.75
N CYS A 21 12.37 -8.93 -32.82
CA CYS A 21 12.65 -8.82 -31.39
C CYS A 21 12.06 -10.01 -30.68
N GLY A 22 12.89 -11.02 -30.46
CA GLY A 22 12.66 -12.00 -29.45
C GLY A 22 13.06 -11.36 -28.13
N THR A 23 12.12 -11.10 -27.26
CA THR A 23 12.37 -10.87 -25.85
C THR A 23 11.43 -11.73 -25.05
N ASN A 24 12.06 -12.72 -24.45
CA ASN A 24 11.50 -13.47 -23.35
C ASN A 24 11.40 -12.51 -22.16
N GLN A 25 10.20 -12.09 -21.79
CA GLN A 25 9.97 -11.32 -20.56
C GLN A 25 8.88 -12.02 -19.76
N ASN A 26 9.34 -12.86 -18.82
CA ASN A 26 8.65 -13.04 -17.55
C ASN A 26 8.99 -11.80 -16.70
N GLY A 27 8.30 -10.71 -16.96
CA GLY A 27 8.24 -9.58 -16.08
C GLY A 27 6.80 -9.53 -15.57
N LYS A 28 6.58 -9.77 -14.28
CA LYS A 28 5.39 -9.23 -13.63
C LYS A 28 5.46 -7.73 -13.91
N ASP A 29 4.45 -7.20 -14.59
CA ASP A 29 4.26 -5.77 -14.74
C ASP A 29 3.91 -5.23 -13.33
N GLU A 30 4.91 -4.70 -12.62
CA GLU A 30 4.67 -3.93 -11.41
C GLU A 30 3.91 -2.67 -11.84
N GLU A 31 2.62 -2.61 -11.52
CA GLU A 31 1.85 -1.39 -11.67
C GLU A 31 2.47 -0.30 -10.78
N PRO A 32 2.67 0.93 -11.29
CA PRO A 32 3.33 1.97 -10.53
C PRO A 32 2.49 2.31 -9.29
N VAL A 33 3.07 2.14 -8.10
CA VAL A 33 2.52 2.65 -6.84
C VAL A 33 2.25 4.14 -7.02
N SER A 34 1.00 4.57 -6.81
CA SER A 34 0.66 5.97 -7.00
C SER A 34 1.46 6.83 -6.02
N THR A 35 2.30 7.69 -6.56
CA THR A 35 3.02 8.67 -5.74
C THR A 35 2.08 9.84 -5.44
N PRO A 36 2.06 10.35 -4.18
CA PRO A 36 1.34 11.58 -3.89
C PRO A 36 1.89 12.74 -4.74
N ASP A 37 1.08 13.78 -4.89
CA ASP A 37 1.51 14.98 -5.61
C ASP A 37 2.75 15.57 -4.94
N PRO A 38 3.90 15.64 -5.63
CA PRO A 38 5.16 16.12 -5.04
C PRO A 38 5.11 17.61 -4.65
N GLU A 39 4.09 18.38 -5.08
CA GLU A 39 3.87 19.74 -4.60
C GLU A 39 3.27 19.78 -3.18
N LEU A 40 2.60 18.69 -2.76
CA LEU A 40 1.94 18.58 -1.46
C LEU A 40 2.81 17.91 -0.39
N VAL A 41 3.83 17.14 -0.78
CA VAL A 41 4.72 16.44 0.16
C VAL A 41 6.11 17.07 0.08
N LYS A 42 6.49 17.82 1.11
CA LYS A 42 7.79 18.48 1.24
C LYS A 42 8.68 17.83 2.29
N ASN A 43 8.04 17.21 3.28
CA ASN A 43 8.70 16.53 4.37
C ASN A 43 8.28 15.07 4.37
N THR A 44 9.23 14.18 4.55
CA THR A 44 8.97 12.75 4.71
C THR A 44 9.69 12.21 5.92
N VAL A 45 9.12 11.17 6.55
CA VAL A 45 9.75 10.38 7.59
C VAL A 45 9.85 8.96 7.09
N ASN A 46 11.04 8.36 7.14
CA ASN A 46 11.22 6.98 6.75
C ASN A 46 11.13 6.05 7.96
N ALA A 47 10.44 4.93 7.77
CA ALA A 47 10.31 3.89 8.79
C ALA A 47 10.47 2.51 8.14
N THR A 48 10.87 1.52 8.93
CA THR A 48 10.94 0.12 8.51
C THR A 48 10.17 -0.73 9.50
N ILE A 49 9.20 -1.51 9.02
CA ILE A 49 8.58 -2.61 9.76
C ILE A 49 9.46 -3.83 9.53
N GLU A 50 10.09 -4.35 10.58
CA GLU A 50 10.85 -5.60 10.57
C GLU A 50 9.98 -6.70 11.15
N LEU A 51 9.83 -7.82 10.42
CA LEU A 51 9.11 -9.00 10.86
C LEU A 51 10.05 -9.95 11.66
N GLU A 52 9.46 -10.89 12.37
CA GLU A 52 10.24 -11.82 13.20
C GLU A 52 11.11 -12.78 12.37
N ASP A 53 10.69 -13.11 11.15
CA ASP A 53 11.44 -13.93 10.18
C ASP A 53 12.59 -13.15 9.50
N GLY A 54 12.64 -11.84 9.66
CA GLY A 54 13.67 -10.95 9.14
C GLY A 54 13.28 -10.23 7.87
N ASP A 55 12.09 -10.42 7.35
CA ASP A 55 11.56 -9.65 6.23
C ASP A 55 11.25 -8.21 6.62
N GLU A 56 11.35 -7.29 5.68
CA GLU A 56 11.23 -5.86 5.94
C GLU A 56 10.24 -5.19 4.97
N ILE A 57 9.43 -4.28 5.51
CA ILE A 57 8.58 -3.37 4.72
C ILE A 57 9.05 -1.95 5.00
N MET A 58 9.59 -1.28 3.98
CA MET A 58 10.06 0.10 4.10
C MET A 58 8.95 1.08 3.75
N LEU A 59 8.81 2.11 4.57
CA LEU A 59 7.74 3.10 4.49
C LEU A 59 8.32 4.50 4.32
N GLU A 60 7.63 5.32 3.52
CA GLU A 60 7.76 6.76 3.50
C GLU A 60 6.45 7.37 4.03
N LEU A 61 6.52 8.08 5.15
CA LEU A 61 5.38 8.71 5.82
C LEU A 61 5.31 10.19 5.46
N TYR A 62 4.10 10.74 5.42
CA TYR A 62 3.80 12.08 4.91
C TYR A 62 3.18 12.99 5.99
N PRO A 63 3.99 13.61 6.88
CA PRO A 63 3.48 14.52 7.91
C PRO A 63 2.76 15.76 7.34
N ASP A 64 3.06 16.14 6.10
CA ASP A 64 2.35 17.24 5.43
C ASP A 64 0.88 16.89 5.09
N LEU A 65 0.56 15.60 4.93
CA LEU A 65 -0.77 15.10 4.58
C LEU A 65 -1.59 14.62 5.78
N ALA A 66 -0.93 14.16 6.85
CA ALA A 66 -1.57 13.64 8.06
C ALA A 66 -0.65 13.83 9.28
N PRO A 67 -0.47 15.08 9.75
CA PRO A 67 0.50 15.40 10.80
C PRO A 67 0.27 14.67 12.12
N ASP A 68 -0.94 14.71 12.69
CA ASP A 68 -1.25 14.06 13.96
C ASP A 68 -1.12 12.53 13.86
N THR A 69 -1.49 11.97 12.70
CA THR A 69 -1.40 10.54 12.42
C THR A 69 0.05 10.06 12.34
N VAL A 70 0.90 10.81 11.61
CA VAL A 70 2.33 10.48 11.49
C VAL A 70 3.02 10.64 12.83
N GLU A 71 2.76 11.73 13.57
CA GLU A 71 3.31 11.96 14.91
C GLU A 71 2.99 10.79 15.85
N ASN A 72 1.72 10.40 15.95
CA ASN A 72 1.28 9.27 16.77
C ASN A 72 1.96 7.95 16.36
N PHE A 73 2.05 7.65 15.05
CA PHE A 73 2.70 6.42 14.58
C PHE A 73 4.20 6.42 14.92
N VAL A 74 4.88 7.56 14.75
CA VAL A 74 6.30 7.73 15.04
C VAL A 74 6.58 7.58 16.53
N GLU A 75 5.82 8.27 17.40
CA GLU A 75 5.98 8.15 18.85
C GLU A 75 5.78 6.71 19.34
N LEU A 76 4.75 6.03 18.86
CA LEU A 76 4.50 4.63 19.19
C LEU A 76 5.63 3.70 18.71
N ALA A 77 6.20 3.96 17.53
CA ALA A 77 7.33 3.19 17.01
C ALA A 77 8.60 3.41 17.85
N GLU A 78 8.91 4.68 18.20
CA GLU A 78 10.06 5.03 19.04
C GLU A 78 9.96 4.46 20.47
N ASP A 79 8.74 4.38 21.01
CA ASP A 79 8.45 3.78 22.32
C ASP A 79 8.47 2.23 22.30
N GLY A 80 8.67 1.60 21.14
CA GLY A 80 8.63 0.15 20.97
C GLY A 80 7.24 -0.47 21.17
N PHE A 81 6.18 0.33 21.05
CA PHE A 81 4.80 -0.12 21.24
C PHE A 81 4.42 -1.25 20.28
N TYR A 82 4.93 -1.22 19.06
CA TYR A 82 4.63 -2.20 18.03
C TYR A 82 5.39 -3.52 18.16
N ASP A 83 6.39 -3.58 19.05
CA ASP A 83 7.23 -4.77 19.22
C ASP A 83 6.39 -5.96 19.72
N GLY A 84 6.40 -7.06 18.96
CA GLY A 84 5.60 -8.25 19.25
C GLY A 84 4.12 -8.14 18.93
N THR A 85 3.66 -7.06 18.30
CA THR A 85 2.31 -7.00 17.74
C THR A 85 2.22 -7.80 16.44
N ILE A 86 0.99 -8.17 16.04
CA ILE A 86 0.76 -9.00 14.86
C ILE A 86 -0.09 -8.28 13.81
N PHE A 87 0.01 -8.74 12.57
CA PHE A 87 -1.03 -8.50 11.57
C PHE A 87 -2.21 -9.44 11.89
N HIS A 88 -3.17 -8.93 12.65
CA HIS A 88 -4.28 -9.70 13.20
C HIS A 88 -5.48 -9.87 12.29
N ARG A 89 -5.53 -9.11 11.18
CA ARG A 89 -6.57 -9.22 10.16
C ARG A 89 -5.98 -9.00 8.78
N VAL A 90 -6.15 -10.01 7.92
CA VAL A 90 -5.55 -10.06 6.58
C VAL A 90 -6.60 -10.50 5.59
N ILE A 91 -6.76 -9.74 4.51
CA ILE A 91 -7.70 -10.05 3.43
C ILE A 91 -6.97 -9.90 2.10
N GLU A 92 -6.80 -11.03 1.41
CA GLU A 92 -6.27 -11.08 0.04
C GLU A 92 -7.07 -10.17 -0.88
N ASP A 93 -6.42 -9.52 -1.84
CA ASP A 93 -6.98 -8.51 -2.75
C ASP A 93 -7.52 -7.26 -2.05
N PHE A 94 -7.14 -7.02 -0.78
CA PHE A 94 -7.55 -5.81 -0.07
C PHE A 94 -6.42 -5.20 0.77
N MET A 95 -6.13 -5.75 1.98
CA MET A 95 -5.18 -5.12 2.92
C MET A 95 -4.69 -6.11 3.98
N ILE A 96 -3.59 -5.73 4.63
CA ILE A 96 -3.11 -6.33 5.88
C ILE A 96 -3.23 -5.31 7.01
N GLN A 97 -3.83 -5.68 8.15
CA GLN A 97 -4.07 -4.80 9.30
C GLN A 97 -3.37 -5.32 10.55
N GLY A 98 -2.61 -4.45 11.22
CA GLY A 98 -1.83 -4.79 12.40
C GLY A 98 -1.73 -3.65 13.43
N GLY A 99 -0.77 -3.78 14.36
CA GLY A 99 -0.39 -2.74 15.32
C GLY A 99 -1.32 -2.55 16.52
N GLY A 100 -2.21 -3.52 16.81
CA GLY A 100 -3.16 -3.38 17.92
C GLY A 100 -3.24 -4.56 18.86
N TYR A 101 -2.73 -5.72 18.50
CA TYR A 101 -2.84 -6.96 19.27
C TYR A 101 -1.50 -7.70 19.27
N ASP A 102 -1.19 -8.36 20.39
CA ASP A 102 -0.09 -9.32 20.47
C ASP A 102 -0.54 -10.74 19.97
N GLU A 103 0.38 -11.68 19.93
CA GLU A 103 0.14 -13.09 19.52
C GLU A 103 -0.95 -13.80 20.34
N ASN A 104 -1.20 -13.35 21.60
CA ASN A 104 -2.24 -13.89 22.46
C ASN A 104 -3.58 -13.17 22.26
N LEU A 105 -3.72 -12.33 21.24
CA LEU A 105 -4.87 -11.46 20.97
C LEU A 105 -5.20 -10.50 22.13
N LYS A 106 -4.19 -10.15 22.92
CA LYS A 106 -4.33 -9.10 23.93
C LYS A 106 -4.21 -7.74 23.26
N GLU A 107 -5.28 -6.95 23.38
CA GLU A 107 -5.32 -5.61 22.84
C GLU A 107 -4.32 -4.70 23.55
N GLN A 108 -3.49 -4.02 22.77
CA GLN A 108 -2.64 -2.93 23.18
C GLN A 108 -3.42 -1.61 23.03
N LYS A 109 -3.53 -0.82 24.11
CA LYS A 109 -4.36 0.40 24.11
C LYS A 109 -3.50 1.63 24.19
N THR A 110 -3.87 2.64 23.38
CA THR A 110 -3.32 3.99 23.42
C THR A 110 -4.47 5.02 23.45
N GLU A 111 -4.13 6.29 23.61
CA GLU A 111 -5.08 7.38 23.44
C GLU A 111 -5.54 7.45 21.97
N SER A 112 -6.78 7.91 21.78
CA SER A 112 -7.30 8.11 20.42
C SER A 112 -6.83 9.45 19.85
N ILE A 113 -6.66 9.48 18.55
CA ILE A 113 -6.30 10.67 17.79
C ILE A 113 -7.45 11.13 16.89
N LYS A 114 -7.41 12.39 16.46
CA LYS A 114 -8.35 12.94 15.50
C LYS A 114 -8.16 12.29 14.12
N GLY A 115 -9.25 11.95 13.48
CA GLY A 115 -9.20 11.39 12.13
C GLY A 115 -8.91 12.46 11.07
N GLU A 116 -7.80 12.33 10.35
CA GLU A 116 -7.33 13.28 9.33
C GLU A 116 -7.76 12.85 7.93
N PHE A 117 -9.07 12.99 7.64
CA PHE A 117 -9.69 12.67 6.34
C PHE A 117 -10.90 13.56 6.04
N ALA A 118 -11.31 13.62 4.77
CA ALA A 118 -12.29 14.59 4.27
C ALA A 118 -13.65 14.55 4.99
N LYS A 119 -14.19 13.36 5.29
CA LYS A 119 -15.46 13.25 6.04
C LYS A 119 -15.38 13.79 7.47
N ASN A 120 -14.19 13.93 8.03
CA ASN A 120 -13.94 14.53 9.34
C ASN A 120 -13.50 16.00 9.24
N GLY A 121 -13.60 16.61 8.06
CA GLY A 121 -13.26 18.01 7.82
C GLY A 121 -11.78 18.31 7.68
N PHE A 122 -10.95 17.31 7.42
CA PHE A 122 -9.53 17.43 7.17
C PHE A 122 -9.21 17.11 5.70
N GLU A 123 -8.44 17.96 5.02
CA GLU A 123 -8.05 17.72 3.64
C GLU A 123 -6.86 16.73 3.60
N ASN A 124 -7.14 15.50 3.23
CA ASN A 124 -6.15 14.45 2.97
C ASN A 124 -6.40 13.91 1.57
N THR A 125 -5.45 14.13 0.68
CA THR A 125 -5.57 13.82 -0.75
C THR A 125 -4.90 12.51 -1.16
N LEU A 126 -4.27 11.79 -0.22
CA LEU A 126 -3.63 10.52 -0.50
C LEU A 126 -4.68 9.45 -0.76
N SER A 127 -4.71 8.92 -1.97
CA SER A 127 -5.63 7.86 -2.38
C SER A 127 -5.16 6.49 -1.91
N HIS A 128 -6.09 5.65 -1.43
CA HIS A 128 -5.81 4.30 -0.95
C HIS A 128 -5.54 3.33 -2.12
N THR A 129 -4.42 3.55 -2.79
CA THR A 129 -3.90 2.64 -3.81
C THR A 129 -2.92 1.66 -3.20
N ARG A 130 -2.53 0.63 -3.98
CA ARG A 130 -1.58 -0.40 -3.54
C ARG A 130 -0.34 0.21 -2.87
N GLY A 131 0.02 -0.33 -1.72
CA GLY A 131 1.17 0.07 -0.90
C GLY A 131 0.90 1.24 0.06
N VAL A 132 -0.25 1.91 -0.01
CA VAL A 132 -0.58 3.00 0.93
C VAL A 132 -0.83 2.44 2.33
N ILE A 133 -0.21 3.08 3.34
CA ILE A 133 -0.50 2.83 4.76
C ILE A 133 -1.51 3.85 5.28
N SER A 134 -2.50 3.38 6.06
CA SER A 134 -3.60 4.19 6.58
C SER A 134 -4.01 3.74 7.98
N MET A 135 -4.56 4.65 8.80
CA MET A 135 -5.01 4.32 10.16
C MET A 135 -6.35 3.61 10.15
N ALA A 136 -6.41 2.50 10.87
CA ALA A 136 -7.68 1.83 11.19
C ALA A 136 -8.42 2.59 12.30
N ARG A 137 -9.75 2.51 12.31
CA ARG A 137 -10.61 3.15 13.32
C ARG A 137 -11.92 2.38 13.52
N ALA A 138 -12.62 2.67 14.61
CA ALA A 138 -13.99 2.24 14.84
C ALA A 138 -15.00 3.13 14.06
N GLN A 139 -16.27 3.14 14.45
CA GLN A 139 -17.29 3.97 13.78
C GLN A 139 -17.11 5.48 14.01
N ASP A 140 -16.65 5.86 15.20
CA ASP A 140 -16.32 7.25 15.50
C ASP A 140 -15.12 7.68 14.65
N TYR A 141 -15.18 8.88 14.10
CA TYR A 141 -14.13 9.43 13.26
C TYR A 141 -12.84 9.71 14.02
N ASP A 142 -12.94 10.01 15.31
CA ASP A 142 -11.81 10.31 16.20
C ASP A 142 -11.45 9.12 17.11
N SER A 143 -11.60 7.88 16.60
CA SER A 143 -11.35 6.65 17.36
C SER A 143 -10.11 5.88 16.92
N ALA A 144 -9.31 6.41 15.99
CA ALA A 144 -8.04 5.82 15.63
C ALA A 144 -7.07 5.86 16.82
N THR A 145 -6.30 4.78 17.02
CA THR A 145 -5.32 4.65 18.12
C THR A 145 -3.96 4.25 17.55
N SER A 146 -3.61 2.96 17.60
CA SER A 146 -2.34 2.43 17.12
C SER A 146 -2.48 1.58 15.85
N GLN A 147 -3.69 1.06 15.57
CA GLN A 147 -3.88 0.11 14.49
C GLN A 147 -3.78 0.79 13.11
N PHE A 148 -3.03 0.17 12.22
CA PHE A 148 -2.87 0.61 10.85
C PHE A 148 -3.15 -0.54 9.88
N PHE A 149 -3.34 -0.21 8.60
CA PHE A 149 -3.40 -1.20 7.54
C PHE A 149 -2.59 -0.75 6.32
N ILE A 150 -2.04 -1.72 5.59
CA ILE A 150 -1.34 -1.49 4.33
C ILE A 150 -2.21 -2.07 3.22
N VAL A 151 -2.51 -1.25 2.23
CA VAL A 151 -3.35 -1.62 1.08
C VAL A 151 -2.58 -2.56 0.16
N GLN A 152 -3.07 -3.77 -0.02
CA GLN A 152 -2.46 -4.76 -0.91
C GLN A 152 -2.97 -4.58 -2.35
N ASN A 153 -4.25 -4.26 -2.54
CA ASN A 153 -4.83 -3.95 -3.85
C ASN A 153 -5.72 -2.70 -3.74
N ASP A 154 -5.83 -1.91 -4.80
CA ASP A 154 -6.46 -0.60 -4.82
C ASP A 154 -7.83 -0.58 -4.13
N ALA A 155 -7.95 0.29 -3.11
CA ALA A 155 -9.14 0.45 -2.27
C ALA A 155 -9.62 1.91 -2.23
N THR A 156 -9.67 2.58 -3.37
CA THR A 156 -10.01 4.01 -3.50
C THR A 156 -11.39 4.39 -2.95
N TYR A 157 -12.26 3.39 -2.71
CA TYR A 157 -13.54 3.60 -2.00
C TYR A 157 -13.35 4.01 -0.53
N LEU A 158 -12.14 3.88 0.04
CA LEU A 158 -11.78 4.35 1.39
C LEU A 158 -11.39 5.83 1.42
N ASP A 159 -11.15 6.44 0.26
CA ASP A 159 -10.70 7.83 0.16
C ASP A 159 -11.68 8.79 0.86
N GLY A 160 -11.10 9.72 1.61
CA GLY A 160 -11.86 10.66 2.43
C GLY A 160 -12.58 10.06 3.64
N GLN A 161 -12.36 8.79 3.97
CA GLN A 161 -12.99 8.08 5.10
C GLN A 161 -11.99 7.55 6.12
N TYR A 162 -10.73 7.42 5.74
CA TYR A 162 -9.61 6.96 6.57
C TYR A 162 -8.41 7.87 6.35
N ALA A 163 -7.54 7.95 7.36
CA ALA A 163 -6.35 8.77 7.34
C ALA A 163 -5.18 8.00 6.71
N ALA A 164 -5.03 8.10 5.39
CA ALA A 164 -3.84 7.63 4.70
C ALA A 164 -2.67 8.55 5.03
N PHE A 165 -1.50 7.99 5.42
CA PHE A 165 -0.42 8.80 5.95
C PHE A 165 0.98 8.44 5.44
N GLY A 166 1.09 7.51 4.48
CA GLY A 166 2.35 7.11 3.88
C GLY A 166 2.18 6.00 2.85
N LYS A 167 3.29 5.48 2.39
CA LYS A 167 3.31 4.34 1.45
C LYS A 167 4.53 3.46 1.66
N VAL A 168 4.42 2.22 1.18
CA VAL A 168 5.54 1.28 1.02
C VAL A 168 6.45 1.76 -0.13
N THR A 169 7.74 1.82 0.12
CA THR A 169 8.78 2.14 -0.86
C THR A 169 9.55 0.91 -1.30
N GLU A 170 9.75 -0.06 -0.40
CA GLU A 170 10.37 -1.36 -0.67
C GLU A 170 9.68 -2.43 0.20
N GLY A 171 9.69 -3.70 -0.24
CA GLY A 171 9.07 -4.81 0.49
C GLY A 171 7.55 -4.94 0.25
N ILE A 172 7.03 -4.47 -0.87
CA ILE A 172 5.61 -4.64 -1.23
C ILE A 172 5.27 -6.12 -1.49
N GLU A 173 6.25 -6.94 -1.89
CA GLU A 173 6.14 -8.39 -2.00
C GLU A 173 5.91 -9.06 -0.66
N VAL A 174 6.48 -8.54 0.44
CA VAL A 174 6.23 -9.02 1.81
C VAL A 174 4.77 -8.76 2.20
N VAL A 175 4.21 -7.61 1.80
CA VAL A 175 2.77 -7.33 1.98
C VAL A 175 1.91 -8.35 1.25
N ASP A 176 2.29 -8.75 0.02
CA ASP A 176 1.59 -9.80 -0.73
C ASP A 176 1.69 -11.15 -0.03
N GLU A 177 2.88 -11.56 0.41
CA GLU A 177 3.09 -12.83 1.10
C GLU A 177 2.25 -12.92 2.37
N ILE A 178 2.17 -11.84 3.16
CA ILE A 178 1.28 -11.77 4.33
C ILE A 178 -0.19 -11.85 3.90
N ALA A 179 -0.59 -11.12 2.84
CA ALA A 179 -1.97 -11.09 2.38
C ALA A 179 -2.47 -12.44 1.85
N GLU A 180 -1.58 -13.27 1.32
CA GLU A 180 -1.85 -14.61 0.78
C GLU A 180 -1.79 -15.72 1.84
N THR A 181 -1.45 -15.41 3.10
CA THR A 181 -1.38 -16.43 4.16
C THR A 181 -2.76 -17.03 4.45
N PRO A 182 -2.86 -18.33 4.78
CA PRO A 182 -4.11 -18.93 5.21
C PRO A 182 -4.67 -18.25 6.47
N THR A 183 -5.95 -17.89 6.44
CA THR A 183 -6.64 -17.22 7.54
C THR A 183 -7.76 -18.07 8.12
N ASP A 184 -8.21 -17.73 9.33
CA ASP A 184 -9.42 -18.27 9.95
C ASP A 184 -10.69 -17.55 9.46
N MET A 185 -11.85 -17.90 10.03
CA MET A 185 -13.14 -17.28 9.66
C MET A 185 -13.29 -15.80 10.08
N GLN A 186 -12.35 -15.26 10.81
CA GLN A 186 -12.27 -13.87 11.26
C GLN A 186 -11.18 -13.10 10.53
N ASP A 187 -10.68 -13.64 9.41
CA ASP A 187 -9.59 -13.10 8.60
C ASP A 187 -8.23 -13.00 9.36
N LYS A 188 -8.07 -13.72 10.49
CA LYS A 188 -6.80 -13.76 11.21
C LYS A 188 -5.89 -14.83 10.59
N PRO A 189 -4.60 -14.52 10.28
CA PRO A 189 -3.61 -15.53 9.89
C PRO A 189 -3.56 -16.71 10.85
N ILE A 190 -3.53 -17.95 10.30
CA ILE A 190 -3.39 -19.17 11.11
C ILE A 190 -2.00 -19.22 11.76
N GLU A 191 -0.97 -18.80 11.03
CA GLU A 191 0.38 -18.58 11.54
C GLU A 191 0.56 -17.08 11.76
N ASP A 192 0.92 -16.69 12.99
CA ASP A 192 1.01 -15.27 13.35
C ASP A 192 2.09 -14.57 12.54
N GLN A 193 1.72 -13.44 11.95
CA GLN A 193 2.61 -12.54 11.22
C GLN A 193 3.07 -11.45 12.20
N ILE A 194 4.22 -11.67 12.82
CA ILE A 194 4.68 -10.88 13.98
C ILE A 194 5.57 -9.74 13.53
N ILE A 195 5.22 -8.53 13.97
CA ILE A 195 6.06 -7.33 13.87
C ILE A 195 7.11 -7.43 14.98
N LYS A 196 8.36 -7.67 14.59
CA LYS A 196 9.47 -7.68 15.53
C LYS A 196 9.74 -6.31 16.10
N THR A 197 9.75 -5.29 15.24
CA THR A 197 9.91 -3.89 15.60
C THR A 197 9.54 -2.97 14.44
N ILE A 198 9.22 -1.71 14.75
CA ILE A 198 9.16 -0.62 13.76
C ILE A 198 10.22 0.39 14.16
N ARG A 199 11.15 0.71 13.25
CA ARG A 199 12.22 1.67 13.49
C ARG A 199 12.20 2.82 12.48
N LEU A 200 12.56 4.00 12.92
CA LEU A 200 12.78 5.17 12.06
C LEU A 200 14.18 5.10 11.43
N VAL A 201 14.32 5.62 10.21
CA VAL A 201 15.55 5.56 9.41
C VAL A 201 16.02 6.96 9.00
#